data_165c56630f3c10b0723617387415e52f
#
_entry.id   165c56630f3c10b0723617387415e52f
#
_cell.length_a   1.000
_cell.length_b   1.000
_cell.length_c   1.000
_cell.angle_alpha   90.00
_cell.angle_beta   90.00
_cell.angle_gamma   90.00
#
_symmetry.space_group_name_H-M   'P 1'
#
loop_
_entity.id
_entity.type
_entity.pdbx_description
1 polymer ?
#
loop_
_entity_poly.entity_id
_entity_poly.type
_entity_poly.pdbx_seq_one_letter_code
_entity_poly.pdbx_strand_id
1 'polypeptide(L)'
;MKRVVITVVELALTVVASAKVENGGIDAKMMEQLRKGYTASPEQKAVKNALASTPINTLATNGENLAMCDTHFSHRVKTSGITNQKSSGRCWLFTGLNVLRAKMINKHNLGTMEFSQNYCSFYDLLEKSNLFLQAIIDTHNLPLEDRKVDWLLHNPIGDGGQFTGVSNLVMKYGIVPKEVMPETYQSNNTRQMRTILSLKLREYALALRATDKKLLATKKVEMLTEIYRILVECLGVPPTEFEWTLRDRSGKALSTERYTPKSFYEKFIGEDLEGNYIMVMNDPTREYGKVYEIEYDRHVYDGENWLYINLPIERIKEMAIASIKDNTAMYFSCDVGKYLNRDKGTLDLANFDYESLFRTSFPMSKRERVQTFASGSSHAMTLIAVDLTAEGAPRKWMVENSWGAQSGYKGNLIITDEWFNEYMFRLVVERKYVPEDILKMLNQKPIMLPAWDPMFAPEE
;
A
#
# COMPACT_ATOMS: atom_id res chain seq x y z
N MET A 1 -1.41 72.05 40.80
CA MET A 1 -0.23 71.17 40.84
C MET A 1 -0.72 69.76 40.64
N LYS A 2 -0.60 69.23 39.42
CA LYS A 2 -0.94 67.85 39.11
C LYS A 2 0.36 66.99 39.21
N ARG A 3 0.38 65.98 40.10
CA ARG A 3 1.44 65.02 40.19
C ARG A 3 1.23 63.94 39.14
N VAL A 4 2.19 63.79 38.23
CA VAL A 4 2.27 62.68 37.27
C VAL A 4 3.02 61.53 37.97
N VAL A 5 2.36 60.40 38.09
CA VAL A 5 2.99 59.15 38.56
C VAL A 5 3.43 58.40 37.30
N ILE A 6 4.75 58.22 37.15
CA ILE A 6 5.36 57.42 36.12
C ILE A 6 5.54 56.02 36.70
N THR A 7 4.77 55.05 36.15
CA THR A 7 4.92 53.63 36.46
C THR A 7 5.98 53.04 35.50
N VAL A 8 7.13 52.68 36.04
CA VAL A 8 8.17 51.93 35.30
C VAL A 8 7.77 50.46 35.28
N VAL A 9 7.48 49.93 34.09
CA VAL A 9 7.31 48.48 33.89
C VAL A 9 8.67 47.89 33.55
N GLU A 10 9.28 47.18 34.51
CA GLU A 10 10.46 46.38 34.27
C GLU A 10 10.09 45.16 33.42
N LEU A 11 10.55 45.17 32.18
CA LEU A 11 10.48 44.02 31.28
C LEU A 11 11.63 43.08 31.63
N ALA A 12 11.35 42.01 32.38
CA ALA A 12 12.34 40.95 32.64
C ALA A 12 12.56 40.18 31.34
N LEU A 13 13.63 40.52 30.62
CA LEU A 13 14.19 39.66 29.55
C LEU A 13 14.81 38.41 30.17
N THR A 14 14.08 37.33 30.12
CA THR A 14 14.68 35.98 30.34
C THR A 14 15.57 35.65 29.14
N VAL A 15 16.85 35.89 29.30
CA VAL A 15 17.88 35.36 28.39
C VAL A 15 17.92 33.85 28.57
N VAL A 16 17.31 33.13 27.68
CA VAL A 16 17.53 31.67 27.53
C VAL A 16 18.95 31.53 26.98
N ALA A 17 19.91 31.28 27.86
CA ALA A 17 21.28 30.94 27.46
C ALA A 17 21.22 29.59 26.73
N SER A 18 21.33 29.61 25.40
CA SER A 18 21.58 28.41 24.58
C SER A 18 22.92 27.81 25.08
N ALA A 19 22.86 26.77 25.88
CA ALA A 19 24.06 25.98 26.24
C ALA A 19 24.61 25.38 24.93
N LYS A 20 25.76 25.87 24.50
CA LYS A 20 26.50 25.30 23.37
C LYS A 20 26.94 23.90 23.79
N VAL A 21 26.37 22.88 23.19
CA VAL A 21 26.83 21.50 23.42
C VAL A 21 28.18 21.36 22.73
N GLU A 22 29.26 21.39 23.53
CA GLU A 22 30.62 21.48 23.02
C GLU A 22 31.13 20.22 22.30
N ASN A 23 30.49 19.03 22.54
CA ASN A 23 30.97 17.76 21.97
C ASN A 23 29.85 16.83 21.44
N GLY A 24 28.59 17.23 21.49
CA GLY A 24 27.44 16.42 21.01
C GLY A 24 27.09 15.22 21.91
N GLY A 25 27.87 14.91 22.91
CA GLY A 25 27.64 13.81 23.85
C GLY A 25 26.77 14.24 25.05
N ILE A 26 26.07 13.28 25.66
CA ILE A 26 25.37 13.48 26.93
C ILE A 26 26.40 13.41 28.05
N ASP A 27 26.83 14.55 28.54
CA ASP A 27 27.78 14.66 29.67
C ASP A 27 27.06 14.63 31.05
N ALA A 28 27.84 14.65 32.13
CA ALA A 28 27.32 14.61 33.49
C ALA A 28 26.43 15.82 33.81
N LYS A 29 26.77 17.00 33.28
CA LYS A 29 26.01 18.25 33.50
C LYS A 29 24.65 18.17 32.78
N MET A 30 24.62 17.69 31.53
CA MET A 30 23.39 17.46 30.80
C MET A 30 22.53 16.41 31.50
N MET A 31 23.11 15.29 31.94
CA MET A 31 22.40 14.27 32.72
C MET A 31 21.78 14.81 34.00
N GLU A 32 22.43 15.71 34.68
CA GLU A 32 21.88 16.37 35.87
C GLU A 32 20.68 17.25 35.52
N GLN A 33 20.75 18.00 34.41
CA GLN A 33 19.64 18.82 33.91
C GLN A 33 18.45 17.96 33.53
N LEU A 34 18.65 16.85 32.77
CA LEU A 34 17.60 15.90 32.38
C LEU A 34 16.92 15.30 33.62
N ARG A 35 17.67 14.88 34.63
CA ARG A 35 17.12 14.36 35.90
C ARG A 35 16.31 15.39 36.67
N LYS A 36 16.75 16.64 36.69
CA LYS A 36 16.01 17.75 37.32
C LYS A 36 14.72 18.10 36.57
N GLY A 37 14.71 17.93 35.25
CA GLY A 37 13.53 18.12 34.41
C GLY A 37 12.47 17.04 34.61
N TYR A 38 12.79 15.90 35.23
CA TYR A 38 11.86 14.84 35.52
C TYR A 38 11.40 14.85 36.98
N THR A 39 10.19 15.34 37.22
CA THR A 39 9.53 15.26 38.54
C THR A 39 8.23 14.43 38.39
N ALA A 40 8.19 13.25 39.03
CA ALA A 40 7.03 12.38 38.95
C ALA A 40 5.92 12.81 39.91
N SER A 41 4.78 13.27 39.38
CA SER A 41 3.54 13.41 40.17
C SER A 41 3.00 12.02 40.58
N PRO A 42 2.04 11.92 41.53
CA PRO A 42 1.38 10.66 41.86
C PRO A 42 0.76 9.99 40.63
N GLU A 43 0.11 10.73 39.74
CA GLU A 43 -0.50 10.27 38.50
C GLU A 43 0.57 9.71 37.54
N GLN A 44 1.71 10.37 37.40
CA GLN A 44 2.83 9.89 36.58
C GLN A 44 3.41 8.59 37.13
N LYS A 45 3.44 8.41 38.45
CA LYS A 45 3.85 7.13 39.05
C LYS A 45 2.88 6.02 38.72
N ALA A 46 1.57 6.29 38.73
CA ALA A 46 0.53 5.32 38.36
C ALA A 46 0.69 4.92 36.87
N VAL A 47 0.80 5.90 35.96
CA VAL A 47 1.02 5.64 34.53
C VAL A 47 2.32 4.85 34.30
N LYS A 48 3.43 5.22 34.94
CA LYS A 48 4.70 4.49 34.87
C LYS A 48 4.54 3.03 35.30
N ASN A 49 3.82 2.78 36.40
CA ASN A 49 3.58 1.41 36.88
C ASN A 49 2.72 0.62 35.90
N ALA A 50 1.68 1.23 35.32
CA ALA A 50 0.86 0.61 34.29
C ALA A 50 1.67 0.28 33.02
N LEU A 51 2.51 1.21 32.55
CA LEU A 51 3.40 1.01 31.38
C LEU A 51 4.44 -0.10 31.60
N ALA A 52 4.82 -0.38 32.85
CA ALA A 52 5.78 -1.45 33.15
C ALA A 52 5.25 -2.86 32.85
N SER A 53 3.93 -3.04 32.76
CA SER A 53 3.28 -4.35 32.60
C SER A 53 2.24 -4.40 31.47
N THR A 54 1.94 -3.27 30.80
CA THR A 54 0.87 -3.18 29.82
C THR A 54 1.37 -2.54 28.52
N PRO A 55 1.00 -3.09 27.33
CA PRO A 55 1.38 -2.50 26.04
C PRO A 55 0.89 -1.05 25.91
N ILE A 56 1.71 -0.21 25.30
CA ILE A 56 1.42 1.22 25.10
C ILE A 56 0.05 1.43 24.43
N ASN A 57 -0.22 0.74 23.33
CA ASN A 57 -1.48 0.90 22.60
C ASN A 57 -2.71 0.55 23.45
N THR A 58 -2.57 -0.44 24.35
CA THR A 58 -3.68 -0.80 25.26
C THR A 58 -3.99 0.34 26.23
N LEU A 59 -2.97 1.00 26.76
CA LEU A 59 -3.16 2.13 27.67
C LEU A 59 -3.58 3.42 26.97
N ALA A 60 -3.11 3.62 25.75
CA ALA A 60 -3.47 4.77 24.93
C ALA A 60 -4.87 4.64 24.28
N THR A 61 -5.50 3.45 24.32
CA THR A 61 -6.80 3.26 23.69
C THR A 61 -7.83 4.23 24.27
N ASN A 62 -8.45 5.01 23.39
CA ASN A 62 -9.51 5.95 23.75
C ASN A 62 -10.86 5.22 23.90
N GLY A 63 -11.28 4.99 25.15
CA GLY A 63 -12.52 4.27 25.45
C GLY A 63 -13.78 4.99 25.01
N GLU A 64 -13.79 6.32 25.00
CA GLU A 64 -14.91 7.12 24.53
C GLU A 64 -15.12 6.97 23.02
N ASN A 65 -14.04 7.01 22.24
CA ASN A 65 -14.09 6.86 20.78
C ASN A 65 -14.59 5.48 20.36
N LEU A 66 -14.27 4.42 21.11
CA LEU A 66 -14.72 3.06 20.80
C LEU A 66 -16.25 2.90 20.79
N ALA A 67 -16.96 3.72 21.55
CA ALA A 67 -18.42 3.70 21.61
C ALA A 67 -19.08 4.44 20.43
N MET A 68 -18.35 5.27 19.70
CA MET A 68 -18.88 6.16 18.65
C MET A 68 -18.89 5.55 17.25
N CYS A 69 -18.30 4.38 17.03
CA CYS A 69 -18.21 3.75 15.72
C CYS A 69 -19.51 3.01 15.37
N ASP A 70 -20.24 3.51 14.37
CA ASP A 70 -21.36 2.81 13.76
C ASP A 70 -20.98 2.17 12.41
N THR A 71 -21.79 1.22 11.94
CA THR A 71 -21.56 0.40 10.75
C THR A 71 -22.50 0.73 9.59
N HIS A 72 -23.28 1.81 9.70
CA HIS A 72 -24.14 2.28 8.63
C HIS A 72 -23.34 3.01 7.55
N PHE A 73 -23.71 2.81 6.28
CA PHE A 73 -23.16 3.51 5.13
C PHE A 73 -24.27 3.85 4.15
N SER A 74 -24.35 5.10 3.75
CA SER A 74 -25.36 5.58 2.79
C SER A 74 -25.19 4.99 1.39
N HIS A 75 -23.95 4.67 1.00
CA HIS A 75 -23.63 4.05 -0.30
C HIS A 75 -22.59 2.93 -0.11
N ARG A 76 -22.89 1.77 -0.72
CA ARG A 76 -22.01 0.60 -0.64
C ARG A 76 -22.03 -0.21 -1.91
N VAL A 77 -20.84 -0.55 -2.41
CA VAL A 77 -20.63 -1.48 -3.53
C VAL A 77 -21.00 -2.89 -3.11
N LYS A 78 -21.67 -3.63 -3.98
CA LYS A 78 -21.99 -5.04 -3.77
C LYS A 78 -20.73 -5.89 -3.99
N THR A 79 -20.21 -6.47 -2.90
CA THR A 79 -19.11 -7.44 -2.92
C THR A 79 -19.55 -8.74 -2.29
N SER A 80 -18.81 -9.82 -2.51
CA SER A 80 -19.12 -11.15 -1.94
C SER A 80 -17.84 -11.91 -1.63
N GLY A 81 -17.75 -12.39 -0.37
CA GLY A 81 -16.58 -13.09 0.17
C GLY A 81 -15.49 -12.13 0.66
N ILE A 82 -14.64 -12.64 1.53
CA ILE A 82 -13.46 -11.95 2.05
C ILE A 82 -12.23 -12.82 1.80
N THR A 83 -11.20 -12.25 1.21
CA THR A 83 -9.94 -12.93 0.91
C THR A 83 -8.98 -12.94 2.09
N ASN A 84 -7.95 -13.80 2.04
CA ASN A 84 -6.93 -13.86 3.07
C ASN A 84 -5.55 -14.09 2.47
N GLN A 85 -4.71 -13.03 2.49
CA GLN A 85 -3.33 -13.07 1.98
C GLN A 85 -2.36 -13.82 2.89
N LYS A 86 -2.79 -14.19 4.12
CA LYS A 86 -1.96 -14.86 5.12
C LYS A 86 -0.66 -14.07 5.42
N SER A 87 0.47 -14.79 5.55
CA SER A 87 1.80 -14.22 5.81
C SER A 87 2.55 -13.92 4.50
N SER A 88 1.94 -13.07 3.65
CA SER A 88 2.54 -12.62 2.38
C SER A 88 2.36 -11.13 2.15
N GLY A 89 3.26 -10.49 1.42
CA GLY A 89 3.20 -9.07 1.03
C GLY A 89 2.35 -8.81 -0.23
N ARG A 90 1.39 -9.69 -0.55
CA ARG A 90 0.57 -9.64 -1.77
C ARG A 90 -0.71 -8.83 -1.65
N CYS A 91 -0.82 -7.90 -0.69
CA CYS A 91 -2.02 -7.07 -0.48
C CYS A 91 -2.47 -6.38 -1.78
N TRP A 92 -1.54 -5.82 -2.54
CA TRP A 92 -1.76 -5.16 -3.82
C TRP A 92 -2.44 -6.09 -4.86
N LEU A 93 -1.99 -7.35 -4.93
CA LEU A 93 -2.53 -8.34 -5.86
C LEU A 93 -3.94 -8.80 -5.42
N PHE A 94 -4.11 -9.09 -4.12
CA PHE A 94 -5.43 -9.41 -3.57
C PHE A 94 -6.42 -8.28 -3.82
N THR A 95 -6.02 -7.04 -3.59
CA THR A 95 -6.86 -5.85 -3.81
C THR A 95 -7.26 -5.69 -5.28
N GLY A 96 -6.29 -5.75 -6.19
CA GLY A 96 -6.57 -5.63 -7.63
C GLY A 96 -7.50 -6.72 -8.13
N LEU A 97 -7.25 -7.97 -7.75
CA LEU A 97 -8.13 -9.10 -8.11
C LEU A 97 -9.51 -9.01 -7.42
N ASN A 98 -9.63 -8.44 -6.21
CA ASN A 98 -10.91 -8.20 -5.57
C ASN A 98 -11.74 -7.13 -6.30
N VAL A 99 -11.13 -6.09 -6.86
CA VAL A 99 -11.81 -5.12 -7.74
C VAL A 99 -12.41 -5.83 -8.95
N LEU A 100 -11.62 -6.64 -9.65
CA LEU A 100 -12.08 -7.42 -10.81
C LEU A 100 -13.13 -8.47 -10.42
N ARG A 101 -12.98 -9.11 -9.27
CA ARG A 101 -13.95 -10.07 -8.71
C ARG A 101 -15.31 -9.42 -8.48
N ALA A 102 -15.35 -8.23 -7.87
CA ALA A 102 -16.60 -7.51 -7.63
C ALA A 102 -17.32 -7.22 -8.94
N LYS A 103 -16.61 -6.81 -10.00
CA LYS A 103 -17.18 -6.62 -11.35
C LYS A 103 -17.74 -7.91 -11.92
N MET A 104 -16.97 -8.98 -11.91
CA MET A 104 -17.41 -10.27 -12.45
C MET A 104 -18.67 -10.80 -11.73
N ILE A 105 -18.69 -10.75 -10.39
CA ILE A 105 -19.83 -11.16 -9.58
C ILE A 105 -21.08 -10.35 -9.92
N ASN A 106 -20.94 -9.02 -10.03
CA ASN A 106 -22.08 -8.14 -10.35
C ASN A 106 -22.57 -8.34 -11.79
N LYS A 107 -21.65 -8.41 -12.76
CA LYS A 107 -21.99 -8.56 -14.20
C LYS A 107 -22.69 -9.88 -14.50
N HIS A 108 -22.28 -10.96 -13.87
CA HIS A 108 -22.77 -12.32 -14.13
C HIS A 108 -23.71 -12.86 -13.04
N ASN A 109 -24.08 -12.05 -12.05
CA ASN A 109 -24.94 -12.44 -10.92
C ASN A 109 -24.45 -13.71 -10.21
N LEU A 110 -23.16 -13.79 -9.93
CA LEU A 110 -22.52 -14.94 -9.31
C LEU A 110 -22.70 -14.95 -7.79
N GLY A 111 -22.47 -16.12 -7.19
CA GLY A 111 -22.22 -16.25 -5.77
C GLY A 111 -20.82 -15.82 -5.37
N THR A 112 -20.26 -16.46 -4.35
CA THR A 112 -18.86 -16.23 -3.96
C THR A 112 -17.91 -16.93 -4.93
N MET A 113 -16.93 -16.20 -5.43
CA MET A 113 -15.81 -16.74 -6.21
C MET A 113 -14.54 -15.96 -5.89
N GLU A 114 -13.40 -16.54 -6.19
CA GLU A 114 -12.09 -15.88 -6.09
C GLU A 114 -11.25 -16.19 -7.34
N PHE A 115 -10.41 -15.25 -7.76
CA PHE A 115 -9.32 -15.52 -8.70
C PHE A 115 -8.13 -16.12 -7.97
N SER A 116 -7.29 -16.87 -8.67
CA SER A 116 -6.07 -17.43 -8.11
C SER A 116 -5.00 -16.33 -7.98
N GLN A 117 -4.71 -15.94 -6.75
CA GLN A 117 -3.58 -15.07 -6.46
C GLN A 117 -2.26 -15.83 -6.66
N ASN A 118 -2.25 -17.12 -6.40
CA ASN A 118 -1.09 -17.99 -6.62
C ASN A 118 -0.63 -18.00 -8.09
N TYR A 119 -1.59 -18.08 -9.03
CA TYR A 119 -1.32 -18.00 -10.47
C TYR A 119 -0.64 -16.68 -10.85
N CYS A 120 -1.21 -15.55 -10.46
CA CYS A 120 -0.63 -14.24 -10.75
C CYS A 120 0.71 -14.03 -10.04
N SER A 121 0.85 -14.52 -8.80
CA SER A 121 2.09 -14.43 -8.02
C SER A 121 3.23 -15.23 -8.64
N PHE A 122 2.94 -16.36 -9.27
CA PHE A 122 3.93 -17.13 -10.02
C PHE A 122 4.57 -16.28 -11.12
N TYR A 123 3.75 -15.66 -11.95
CA TYR A 123 4.23 -14.81 -13.03
C TYR A 123 4.84 -13.49 -12.53
N ASP A 124 4.33 -12.94 -11.43
CA ASP A 124 4.90 -11.77 -10.78
C ASP A 124 6.37 -12.01 -10.39
N LEU A 125 6.63 -13.08 -9.67
CA LEU A 125 7.99 -13.43 -9.23
C LEU A 125 8.91 -13.77 -10.39
N LEU A 126 8.40 -14.43 -11.43
CA LEU A 126 9.18 -14.74 -12.64
C LEU A 126 9.55 -13.45 -13.39
N GLU A 127 8.59 -12.57 -13.60
CA GLU A 127 8.78 -11.31 -14.33
C GLU A 127 9.65 -10.31 -13.56
N LYS A 128 9.48 -10.20 -12.25
CA LYS A 128 10.37 -9.39 -11.41
C LYS A 128 11.81 -9.94 -11.43
N SER A 129 11.98 -11.24 -11.46
CA SER A 129 13.31 -11.85 -11.64
C SER A 129 13.92 -11.49 -13.00
N ASN A 130 13.11 -11.53 -14.06
CA ASN A 130 13.53 -11.09 -15.39
C ASN A 130 13.87 -9.59 -15.42
N LEU A 131 13.03 -8.76 -14.81
CA LEU A 131 13.25 -7.30 -14.71
C LEU A 131 14.57 -7.01 -14.00
N PHE A 132 14.83 -7.65 -12.86
CA PHE A 132 16.08 -7.51 -12.12
C PHE A 132 17.30 -7.92 -12.94
N LEU A 133 17.28 -9.13 -13.53
CA LEU A 133 18.40 -9.62 -14.33
C LEU A 133 18.67 -8.73 -15.55
N GLN A 134 17.62 -8.23 -16.19
CA GLN A 134 17.79 -7.30 -17.30
C GLN A 134 18.36 -5.96 -16.84
N ALA A 135 17.90 -5.42 -15.71
CA ALA A 135 18.44 -4.18 -15.13
C ALA A 135 19.93 -4.32 -14.78
N ILE A 136 20.37 -5.50 -14.31
CA ILE A 136 21.80 -5.78 -14.08
C ILE A 136 22.57 -5.79 -15.40
N ILE A 137 22.00 -6.34 -16.48
CA ILE A 137 22.60 -6.30 -17.82
C ILE A 137 22.69 -4.85 -18.33
N ASP A 138 21.63 -4.09 -18.21
CA ASP A 138 21.56 -2.68 -18.67
C ASP A 138 22.54 -1.78 -17.91
N THR A 139 22.85 -2.12 -16.67
CA THR A 139 23.81 -1.42 -15.80
C THR A 139 25.20 -2.08 -15.76
N HIS A 140 25.49 -3.01 -16.67
CA HIS A 140 26.73 -3.83 -16.65
C HIS A 140 28.03 -2.99 -16.61
N ASN A 141 28.03 -1.81 -17.23
CA ASN A 141 29.21 -0.95 -17.28
C ASN A 141 29.36 0.01 -16.08
N LEU A 142 28.33 0.09 -15.21
CA LEU A 142 28.35 0.96 -14.03
C LEU A 142 29.10 0.23 -12.88
N PRO A 143 29.83 0.95 -12.00
CA PRO A 143 30.47 0.33 -10.83
C PRO A 143 29.40 -0.18 -9.82
N LEU A 144 29.83 -1.02 -8.88
CA LEU A 144 28.91 -1.56 -7.84
C LEU A 144 28.39 -0.46 -6.92
N GLU A 145 29.17 0.61 -6.73
CA GLU A 145 28.88 1.76 -5.89
C GLU A 145 27.93 2.77 -6.58
N ASP A 146 27.63 2.57 -7.86
CA ASP A 146 26.60 3.37 -8.53
C ASP A 146 25.24 3.20 -7.82
N ARG A 147 24.57 4.32 -7.53
CA ARG A 147 23.36 4.31 -6.72
C ARG A 147 22.25 3.41 -7.27
N LYS A 148 22.14 3.30 -8.58
CA LYS A 148 21.16 2.43 -9.23
C LYS A 148 21.53 0.96 -9.06
N VAL A 149 22.80 0.62 -9.23
CA VAL A 149 23.30 -0.75 -9.03
C VAL A 149 23.16 -1.16 -7.56
N ASP A 150 23.54 -0.28 -6.65
CA ASP A 150 23.38 -0.48 -5.21
C ASP A 150 21.91 -0.73 -4.84
N TRP A 151 20.99 0.12 -5.32
CA TRP A 151 19.56 -0.06 -5.11
C TRP A 151 19.04 -1.39 -5.67
N LEU A 152 19.42 -1.79 -6.88
CA LEU A 152 19.04 -3.07 -7.47
C LEU A 152 19.52 -4.25 -6.62
N LEU A 153 20.78 -4.22 -6.16
CA LEU A 153 21.33 -5.30 -5.34
C LEU A 153 20.69 -5.38 -3.93
N HIS A 154 20.24 -4.26 -3.37
CA HIS A 154 19.46 -4.25 -2.14
C HIS A 154 18.05 -4.79 -2.33
N ASN A 155 17.44 -4.57 -3.50
CA ASN A 155 16.05 -4.88 -3.81
C ASN A 155 15.88 -5.83 -5.01
N PRO A 156 16.47 -7.04 -5.00
CA PRO A 156 16.43 -7.93 -6.15
C PRO A 156 15.03 -8.47 -6.46
N ILE A 157 14.21 -8.69 -5.45
CA ILE A 157 12.82 -9.16 -5.58
C ILE A 157 12.05 -8.91 -4.28
N GLY A 158 10.78 -8.56 -4.39
CA GLY A 158 9.86 -8.35 -3.26
C GLY A 158 8.44 -8.86 -3.56
N ASP A 159 7.63 -9.02 -2.51
CA ASP A 159 6.21 -9.36 -2.64
C ASP A 159 5.33 -8.15 -2.97
N GLY A 160 5.81 -6.95 -2.67
CA GLY A 160 5.09 -5.70 -2.84
C GLY A 160 4.78 -5.37 -4.29
N GLY A 161 3.87 -4.44 -4.51
CA GLY A 161 3.49 -3.97 -5.84
C GLY A 161 2.36 -2.97 -5.81
N GLN A 162 1.97 -2.55 -7.00
CA GLN A 162 0.95 -1.56 -7.25
C GLN A 162 -0.11 -2.14 -8.22
N PHE A 163 -1.16 -1.36 -8.50
CA PHE A 163 -2.16 -1.75 -9.49
C PHE A 163 -1.55 -1.95 -10.89
N THR A 164 -0.50 -1.21 -11.24
CA THR A 164 0.26 -1.42 -12.49
C THR A 164 0.76 -2.86 -12.61
N GLY A 165 1.24 -3.46 -11.49
CA GLY A 165 1.61 -4.88 -11.48
C GLY A 165 0.42 -5.80 -11.78
N VAL A 166 -0.77 -5.49 -11.24
CA VAL A 166 -2.00 -6.26 -11.56
C VAL A 166 -2.33 -6.15 -13.03
N SER A 167 -2.37 -4.92 -13.59
CA SER A 167 -2.71 -4.72 -15.01
C SER A 167 -1.70 -5.40 -15.92
N ASN A 168 -0.40 -5.20 -15.72
CA ASN A 168 0.65 -5.84 -16.52
C ASN A 168 0.52 -7.37 -16.54
N LEU A 169 0.33 -8.00 -15.36
CA LEU A 169 0.24 -9.46 -15.26
C LEU A 169 -1.04 -9.99 -15.87
N VAL A 170 -2.18 -9.38 -15.59
CA VAL A 170 -3.48 -9.82 -16.11
C VAL A 170 -3.56 -9.61 -17.63
N MET A 171 -3.10 -8.47 -18.13
CA MET A 171 -3.08 -8.21 -19.58
C MET A 171 -2.12 -9.13 -20.31
N LYS A 172 -1.00 -9.54 -19.70
CA LYS A 172 -0.02 -10.43 -20.33
C LYS A 172 -0.39 -11.91 -20.21
N TYR A 173 -0.83 -12.37 -19.04
CA TYR A 173 -1.00 -13.79 -18.70
C TYR A 173 -2.46 -14.22 -18.51
N GLY A 174 -3.40 -13.30 -18.40
CA GLY A 174 -4.78 -13.60 -18.03
C GLY A 174 -4.95 -13.92 -16.54
N ILE A 175 -6.09 -14.51 -16.20
CA ILE A 175 -6.42 -14.95 -14.83
C ILE A 175 -7.09 -16.32 -14.86
N VAL A 176 -7.09 -16.98 -13.71
CA VAL A 176 -7.80 -18.25 -13.51
C VAL A 176 -8.60 -18.23 -12.20
N PRO A 177 -9.66 -19.04 -12.06
CA PRO A 177 -10.31 -19.26 -10.78
C PRO A 177 -9.37 -19.88 -9.75
N LYS A 178 -9.61 -19.61 -8.47
CA LYS A 178 -8.75 -20.04 -7.37
C LYS A 178 -8.60 -21.56 -7.30
N GLU A 179 -9.65 -22.30 -7.58
CA GLU A 179 -9.65 -23.77 -7.58
C GLU A 179 -8.79 -24.39 -8.69
N VAL A 180 -8.49 -23.64 -9.75
CA VAL A 180 -7.64 -24.10 -10.86
C VAL A 180 -6.15 -24.08 -10.50
N MET A 181 -5.71 -23.10 -9.72
CA MET A 181 -4.37 -23.05 -9.14
C MET A 181 -4.47 -22.54 -7.70
N PRO A 182 -4.74 -23.42 -6.72
CA PRO A 182 -4.96 -23.04 -5.34
C PRO A 182 -3.69 -22.54 -4.66
N GLU A 183 -3.85 -21.89 -3.51
CA GLU A 183 -2.73 -21.45 -2.67
C GLU A 183 -1.95 -22.67 -2.15
N THR A 184 -0.63 -22.51 -2.11
CA THR A 184 0.31 -23.48 -1.49
C THR A 184 0.74 -22.98 -0.11
N TYR A 185 1.50 -23.79 0.63
CA TYR A 185 2.13 -23.32 1.86
C TYR A 185 3.07 -22.13 1.57
N GLN A 186 3.84 -22.18 0.48
CA GLN A 186 4.82 -21.15 0.15
C GLN A 186 4.15 -19.85 -0.32
N SER A 187 3.05 -19.91 -1.06
CA SER A 187 2.30 -18.73 -1.44
C SER A 187 1.62 -18.05 -0.23
N ASN A 188 1.22 -18.84 0.77
CA ASN A 188 0.67 -18.32 2.03
C ASN A 188 1.74 -17.83 3.02
N ASN A 189 3.04 -18.17 2.81
CA ASN A 189 4.17 -17.86 3.69
C ASN A 189 5.39 -17.52 2.84
N THR A 190 5.37 -16.39 2.15
CA THR A 190 6.31 -16.06 1.06
C THR A 190 7.73 -15.74 1.51
N ARG A 191 7.93 -15.39 2.77
CA ARG A 191 9.21 -14.87 3.30
C ARG A 191 10.42 -15.73 2.94
N GLN A 192 10.34 -17.07 3.19
CA GLN A 192 11.49 -17.96 2.98
C GLN A 192 11.80 -18.15 1.49
N MET A 193 10.76 -18.37 0.66
CA MET A 193 10.90 -18.47 -0.79
C MET A 193 11.54 -17.20 -1.36
N ARG A 194 11.05 -16.03 -0.99
CA ARG A 194 11.60 -14.74 -1.39
C ARG A 194 13.06 -14.57 -0.97
N THR A 195 13.43 -14.99 0.25
CA THR A 195 14.82 -14.95 0.72
C THR A 195 15.74 -15.79 -0.17
N ILE A 196 15.31 -16.99 -0.56
CA ILE A 196 16.06 -17.88 -1.46
C ILE A 196 16.20 -17.27 -2.86
N LEU A 197 15.10 -16.75 -3.42
CA LEU A 197 15.12 -16.07 -4.72
C LEU A 197 16.04 -14.84 -4.71
N SER A 198 15.97 -14.00 -3.65
CA SER A 198 16.83 -12.83 -3.48
C SER A 198 18.31 -13.20 -3.43
N LEU A 199 18.65 -14.26 -2.71
CA LEU A 199 20.04 -14.76 -2.63
C LEU A 199 20.52 -15.22 -4.01
N LYS A 200 19.69 -15.99 -4.72
CA LYS A 200 20.02 -16.52 -6.03
C LYS A 200 20.16 -15.41 -7.08
N LEU A 201 19.28 -14.43 -7.07
CA LEU A 201 19.36 -13.29 -7.97
C LEU A 201 20.62 -12.44 -7.74
N ARG A 202 21.06 -12.24 -6.49
CA ARG A 202 22.33 -11.55 -6.19
C ARG A 202 23.54 -12.34 -6.69
N GLU A 203 23.56 -13.66 -6.54
CA GLU A 203 24.58 -14.54 -7.13
C GLU A 203 24.63 -14.38 -8.66
N TYR A 204 23.46 -14.39 -9.31
CA TYR A 204 23.33 -14.18 -10.75
C TYR A 204 23.77 -12.79 -11.20
N ALA A 205 23.48 -11.75 -10.42
CA ALA A 205 23.94 -10.41 -10.71
C ALA A 205 25.47 -10.33 -10.83
N LEU A 206 26.19 -10.94 -9.86
CA LEU A 206 27.66 -11.00 -9.92
C LEU A 206 28.15 -11.82 -11.12
N ALA A 207 27.52 -12.96 -11.41
CA ALA A 207 27.86 -13.80 -12.56
C ALA A 207 27.62 -13.07 -13.88
N LEU A 208 26.49 -12.36 -14.07
CA LEU A 208 26.23 -11.57 -15.26
C LEU A 208 27.24 -10.44 -15.44
N ARG A 209 27.60 -9.74 -14.36
CA ARG A 209 28.59 -8.66 -14.42
C ARG A 209 30.01 -9.15 -14.78
N ALA A 210 30.32 -10.42 -14.54
CA ALA A 210 31.57 -11.07 -14.94
C ALA A 210 31.51 -11.75 -16.33
N THR A 211 30.33 -11.78 -16.95
CA THR A 211 30.10 -12.50 -18.21
C THR A 211 30.39 -11.61 -19.43
N ASP A 212 30.97 -12.17 -20.50
CA ASP A 212 31.13 -11.48 -21.79
C ASP A 212 29.76 -11.05 -22.33
N LYS A 213 29.68 -9.81 -22.84
CA LYS A 213 28.43 -9.21 -23.34
C LYS A 213 27.70 -10.07 -24.36
N LYS A 214 28.44 -10.84 -25.19
CA LYS A 214 27.85 -11.72 -26.20
C LYS A 214 27.07 -12.90 -25.61
N LEU A 215 27.35 -13.28 -24.35
CA LEU A 215 26.77 -14.41 -23.67
C LEU A 215 25.65 -14.04 -22.68
N LEU A 216 25.46 -12.73 -22.42
CA LEU A 216 24.53 -12.26 -21.39
C LEU A 216 23.10 -12.74 -21.63
N ALA A 217 22.60 -12.68 -22.88
CA ALA A 217 21.24 -13.11 -23.21
C ALA A 217 21.03 -14.63 -22.94
N THR A 218 22.01 -15.45 -23.35
CA THR A 218 21.95 -16.90 -23.10
C THR A 218 22.00 -17.21 -21.60
N LYS A 219 22.92 -16.57 -20.88
CA LYS A 219 23.04 -16.72 -19.42
C LYS A 219 21.77 -16.33 -18.69
N LYS A 220 21.15 -15.22 -19.08
CA LYS A 220 19.86 -14.80 -18.48
C LYS A 220 18.78 -15.86 -18.65
N VAL A 221 18.67 -16.51 -19.82
CA VAL A 221 17.67 -17.57 -20.04
C VAL A 221 17.97 -18.79 -19.17
N GLU A 222 19.24 -19.22 -19.03
CA GLU A 222 19.63 -20.29 -18.14
C GLU A 222 19.23 -20.00 -16.68
N MET A 223 19.51 -18.77 -16.21
CA MET A 223 19.18 -18.32 -14.87
C MET A 223 17.66 -18.27 -14.63
N LEU A 224 16.89 -17.75 -15.59
CA LEU A 224 15.43 -17.74 -15.50
C LEU A 224 14.83 -19.14 -15.53
N THR A 225 15.44 -20.10 -16.23
CA THR A 225 15.00 -21.50 -16.22
C THR A 225 15.15 -22.12 -14.82
N GLU A 226 16.21 -21.79 -14.11
CA GLU A 226 16.39 -22.23 -12.72
C GLU A 226 15.39 -21.57 -11.77
N ILE A 227 15.15 -20.25 -11.92
CA ILE A 227 14.11 -19.52 -11.17
C ILE A 227 12.73 -20.14 -11.43
N TYR A 228 12.38 -20.40 -12.69
CA TYR A 228 11.11 -21.03 -13.07
C TYR A 228 10.92 -22.38 -12.37
N ARG A 229 11.97 -23.22 -12.30
CA ARG A 229 11.92 -24.50 -11.58
C ARG A 229 11.65 -24.30 -10.09
N ILE A 230 12.33 -23.35 -9.42
CA ILE A 230 12.09 -23.04 -8.01
C ILE A 230 10.65 -22.62 -7.79
N LEU A 231 10.11 -21.77 -8.68
CA LEU A 231 8.72 -21.31 -8.58
C LEU A 231 7.73 -22.46 -8.78
N VAL A 232 7.97 -23.37 -9.73
CA VAL A 232 7.13 -24.57 -9.92
C VAL A 232 7.13 -25.46 -8.67
N GLU A 233 8.29 -25.69 -8.06
CA GLU A 233 8.42 -26.48 -6.85
C GLU A 233 7.71 -25.85 -5.64
N CYS A 234 7.67 -24.52 -5.57
CA CYS A 234 7.03 -23.77 -4.46
C CYS A 234 5.53 -23.52 -4.68
N LEU A 235 5.12 -23.17 -5.88
CA LEU A 235 3.80 -22.63 -6.20
C LEU A 235 2.93 -23.54 -7.06
N GLY A 236 3.53 -24.57 -7.68
CA GLY A 236 2.88 -25.46 -8.65
C GLY A 236 3.08 -24.98 -10.09
N VAL A 237 2.67 -25.81 -11.03
CA VAL A 237 2.74 -25.53 -12.48
C VAL A 237 1.54 -24.66 -12.88
N PRO A 238 1.77 -23.46 -13.43
CA PRO A 238 0.65 -22.64 -13.91
C PRO A 238 -0.07 -23.32 -15.07
N PRO A 239 -1.41 -23.39 -15.05
CA PRO A 239 -2.19 -24.03 -16.11
C PRO A 239 -2.13 -23.20 -17.39
N THR A 240 -2.03 -23.87 -18.53
CA THR A 240 -2.18 -23.27 -19.87
C THR A 240 -3.62 -23.35 -20.37
N GLU A 241 -4.35 -24.36 -19.93
CA GLU A 241 -5.77 -24.58 -20.19
C GLU A 241 -6.43 -25.21 -18.96
N PHE A 242 -7.74 -24.97 -18.79
CA PHE A 242 -8.54 -25.55 -17.73
C PHE A 242 -10.00 -25.62 -18.12
N GLU A 243 -10.73 -26.53 -17.48
CA GLU A 243 -12.19 -26.59 -17.55
C GLU A 243 -12.78 -25.93 -16.31
N TRP A 244 -13.80 -25.12 -16.49
CA TRP A 244 -14.46 -24.42 -15.37
C TRP A 244 -15.97 -24.37 -15.56
N THR A 245 -16.71 -24.55 -14.45
CA THR A 245 -18.17 -24.47 -14.41
C THR A 245 -18.61 -23.15 -13.80
N LEU A 246 -19.22 -22.31 -14.63
CA LEU A 246 -19.88 -21.09 -14.18
C LEU A 246 -21.13 -21.46 -13.38
N ARG A 247 -21.26 -20.90 -12.16
CA ARG A 247 -22.41 -21.10 -11.27
C ARG A 247 -23.04 -19.76 -10.89
N ASP A 248 -24.36 -19.73 -10.89
CA ASP A 248 -25.11 -18.57 -10.39
C ASP A 248 -25.04 -18.45 -8.86
N ARG A 249 -25.71 -17.42 -8.32
CA ARG A 249 -25.74 -17.16 -6.87
C ARG A 249 -26.40 -18.29 -6.06
N SER A 250 -27.26 -19.12 -6.67
CA SER A 250 -27.88 -20.28 -6.03
C SER A 250 -26.98 -21.53 -6.06
N GLY A 251 -25.84 -21.49 -6.75
CA GLY A 251 -24.94 -22.61 -6.97
C GLY A 251 -25.30 -23.47 -8.20
N LYS A 252 -26.34 -23.11 -8.96
CA LYS A 252 -26.76 -23.84 -10.16
C LYS A 252 -25.72 -23.64 -11.26
N ALA A 253 -25.29 -24.73 -11.90
CA ALA A 253 -24.41 -24.70 -13.06
C ALA A 253 -25.11 -24.03 -14.25
N LEU A 254 -24.47 -23.02 -14.84
CA LEU A 254 -24.92 -22.31 -16.03
C LEU A 254 -24.24 -22.82 -17.30
N SER A 255 -22.92 -23.03 -17.25
CA SER A 255 -22.13 -23.60 -18.33
C SER A 255 -20.87 -24.26 -17.76
N THR A 256 -20.35 -25.26 -18.50
CA THR A 256 -19.02 -25.85 -18.26
C THR A 256 -18.25 -25.77 -19.56
N GLU A 257 -17.14 -25.08 -19.57
CA GLU A 257 -16.36 -24.82 -20.78
C GLU A 257 -14.86 -24.87 -20.49
N ARG A 258 -14.08 -25.08 -21.55
CA ARG A 258 -12.63 -25.05 -21.51
C ARG A 258 -12.13 -23.65 -21.85
N TYR A 259 -11.15 -23.17 -21.08
CA TYR A 259 -10.55 -21.86 -21.20
C TYR A 259 -9.02 -21.93 -21.19
N THR A 260 -8.38 -20.99 -21.88
CA THR A 260 -7.03 -20.55 -21.50
C THR A 260 -7.20 -19.41 -20.48
N PRO A 261 -6.16 -19.07 -19.69
CA PRO A 261 -6.24 -17.94 -18.75
C PRO A 261 -6.63 -16.61 -19.42
N LYS A 262 -6.16 -16.37 -20.64
CA LYS A 262 -6.54 -15.19 -21.44
C LYS A 262 -7.99 -15.22 -21.91
N SER A 263 -8.45 -16.31 -22.50
CA SER A 263 -9.84 -16.42 -22.96
C SER A 263 -10.83 -16.35 -21.80
N PHE A 264 -10.46 -16.82 -20.62
CA PHE A 264 -11.24 -16.65 -19.41
C PHE A 264 -11.33 -15.17 -19.01
N TYR A 265 -10.21 -14.45 -18.98
CA TYR A 265 -10.18 -13.02 -18.72
C TYR A 265 -11.04 -12.24 -19.71
N GLU A 266 -10.85 -12.46 -21.00
CA GLU A 266 -11.58 -11.79 -22.07
C GLU A 266 -13.11 -12.01 -21.98
N LYS A 267 -13.53 -13.24 -21.68
CA LYS A 267 -14.97 -13.57 -21.57
C LYS A 267 -15.64 -12.92 -20.35
N PHE A 268 -14.99 -12.94 -19.21
CA PHE A 268 -15.63 -12.58 -17.95
C PHE A 268 -15.36 -11.13 -17.50
N ILE A 269 -14.22 -10.58 -17.82
CA ILE A 269 -13.84 -9.18 -17.55
C ILE A 269 -13.79 -8.40 -18.86
N GLY A 270 -12.81 -8.70 -19.71
CA GLY A 270 -12.67 -8.15 -21.06
C GLY A 270 -12.40 -6.63 -21.09
N GLU A 271 -11.75 -6.09 -20.06
CA GLU A 271 -11.43 -4.67 -19.96
C GLU A 271 -9.97 -4.39 -20.28
N ASP A 272 -9.69 -3.23 -20.84
CA ASP A 272 -8.33 -2.70 -20.93
C ASP A 272 -7.92 -2.12 -19.57
N LEU A 273 -7.15 -2.89 -18.80
CA LEU A 273 -6.73 -2.48 -17.47
C LEU A 273 -5.66 -1.38 -17.48
N GLU A 274 -4.99 -1.16 -18.59
CA GLU A 274 -3.97 -0.11 -18.74
C GLU A 274 -4.59 1.20 -19.18
N GLY A 275 -5.56 1.16 -20.14
CA GLY A 275 -6.21 2.36 -20.66
C GLY A 275 -7.42 2.86 -19.87
N ASN A 276 -8.14 1.96 -19.16
CA ASN A 276 -9.39 2.28 -18.47
C ASN A 276 -9.24 2.71 -17.01
N TYR A 277 -8.08 2.53 -16.41
CA TYR A 277 -7.83 2.84 -15.00
C TYR A 277 -6.83 3.98 -14.85
N ILE A 278 -7.21 4.99 -14.09
CA ILE A 278 -6.38 6.16 -13.82
C ILE A 278 -5.89 6.09 -12.37
N MET A 279 -4.58 6.17 -12.23
CA MET A 279 -3.91 6.17 -10.93
C MET A 279 -3.74 7.60 -10.44
N VAL A 280 -4.30 7.90 -9.28
CA VAL A 280 -4.18 9.20 -8.63
C VAL A 280 -3.57 9.04 -7.24
N MET A 281 -2.85 10.04 -6.81
CA MET A 281 -2.16 10.03 -5.53
C MET A 281 -2.32 11.37 -4.80
N ASN A 282 -2.36 11.34 -3.47
CA ASN A 282 -2.26 12.52 -2.63
C ASN A 282 -0.89 12.52 -1.93
N ASP A 283 0.08 13.14 -2.58
CA ASP A 283 1.43 13.37 -2.03
C ASP A 283 1.64 14.88 -1.82
N PRO A 284 1.51 15.40 -0.60
CA PRO A 284 1.68 16.83 -0.34
C PRO A 284 3.13 17.30 -0.40
N THR A 285 4.10 16.41 -0.58
CA THR A 285 5.53 16.78 -0.74
C THR A 285 5.84 17.27 -2.13
N ARG A 286 4.94 17.02 -3.11
CA ARG A 286 5.09 17.32 -4.53
C ARG A 286 3.99 18.25 -5.03
N GLU A 287 4.23 18.88 -6.18
CA GLU A 287 3.28 19.78 -6.81
C GLU A 287 2.02 19.01 -7.26
N TYR A 288 0.85 19.52 -6.90
CA TYR A 288 -0.43 19.00 -7.38
C TYR A 288 -0.68 19.39 -8.85
N GLY A 289 -1.51 18.59 -9.54
CA GLY A 289 -1.83 18.79 -10.96
C GLY A 289 -0.68 18.38 -11.91
N LYS A 290 0.33 17.68 -11.42
CA LYS A 290 1.43 17.11 -12.21
C LYS A 290 1.31 15.59 -12.31
N VAL A 291 1.91 15.07 -13.39
CA VAL A 291 2.02 13.63 -13.65
C VAL A 291 3.43 13.20 -13.28
N TYR A 292 3.52 12.13 -12.50
CA TYR A 292 4.78 11.54 -12.05
C TYR A 292 4.84 10.09 -12.48
N GLU A 293 6.04 9.62 -12.80
CA GLU A 293 6.35 8.25 -13.16
C GLU A 293 7.53 7.76 -12.31
N ILE A 294 7.47 6.51 -11.83
CA ILE A 294 8.49 5.94 -10.96
C ILE A 294 9.35 4.97 -11.76
N GLU A 295 10.66 5.23 -11.84
CA GLU A 295 11.60 4.35 -12.53
C GLU A 295 11.60 2.95 -11.89
N TYR A 296 11.52 1.91 -12.70
CA TYR A 296 11.44 0.49 -12.30
C TYR A 296 10.21 0.08 -11.49
N ASP A 297 9.23 0.96 -11.22
CA ASP A 297 8.00 0.56 -10.53
C ASP A 297 7.00 -0.06 -11.54
N ARG A 298 7.43 -1.19 -12.10
CA ARG A 298 6.65 -2.09 -12.95
C ARG A 298 7.04 -3.53 -12.63
N HIS A 299 6.19 -4.47 -13.00
CA HIS A 299 6.43 -5.87 -12.71
C HIS A 299 6.92 -6.66 -13.93
N VAL A 300 6.61 -6.22 -15.12
CA VAL A 300 6.99 -6.82 -16.40
C VAL A 300 7.97 -5.91 -17.12
N TYR A 301 9.03 -6.44 -17.69
CA TYR A 301 10.05 -5.61 -18.35
C TYR A 301 9.50 -4.77 -19.50
N ASP A 302 8.61 -5.37 -20.29
CA ASP A 302 7.90 -4.75 -21.41
C ASP A 302 6.57 -4.07 -21.00
N GLY A 303 6.30 -3.91 -19.70
CA GLY A 303 5.14 -3.20 -19.15
C GLY A 303 5.43 -1.74 -18.83
N GLU A 304 4.36 -1.03 -18.47
CA GLU A 304 4.41 0.37 -18.08
C GLU A 304 4.85 0.53 -16.62
N ASN A 305 5.62 1.58 -16.34
CA ASN A 305 5.92 1.98 -14.96
C ASN A 305 4.66 2.53 -14.26
N TRP A 306 4.66 2.57 -12.95
CA TRP A 306 3.65 3.29 -12.19
C TRP A 306 3.68 4.77 -12.57
N LEU A 307 2.56 5.22 -13.14
CA LEU A 307 2.32 6.61 -13.51
C LEU A 307 1.10 7.10 -12.74
N TYR A 308 1.19 8.28 -12.11
CA TYR A 308 0.07 8.83 -11.36
C TYR A 308 -0.09 10.34 -11.54
N ILE A 309 -1.30 10.82 -11.36
CA ILE A 309 -1.60 12.25 -11.24
C ILE A 309 -1.64 12.62 -9.77
N ASN A 310 -0.81 13.57 -9.34
CA ASN A 310 -0.83 14.05 -7.96
C ASN A 310 -1.94 15.10 -7.77
N LEU A 311 -2.87 14.85 -6.83
CA LEU A 311 -4.07 15.66 -6.63
C LEU A 311 -4.31 16.03 -5.17
N PRO A 312 -4.96 17.16 -4.88
CA PRO A 312 -5.55 17.44 -3.59
C PRO A 312 -6.55 16.36 -3.20
N ILE A 313 -6.67 16.09 -1.90
CA ILE A 313 -7.47 14.97 -1.39
C ILE A 313 -8.95 15.11 -1.76
N GLU A 314 -9.48 16.32 -1.82
CA GLU A 314 -10.87 16.61 -2.15
C GLU A 314 -11.22 16.11 -3.56
N ARG A 315 -10.33 16.32 -4.54
CA ARG A 315 -10.52 15.84 -5.91
C ARG A 315 -10.53 14.32 -5.99
N ILE A 316 -9.74 13.65 -5.16
CA ILE A 316 -9.72 12.17 -5.06
C ILE A 316 -11.04 11.67 -4.46
N LYS A 317 -11.54 12.33 -3.39
CA LYS A 317 -12.82 12.00 -2.78
C LYS A 317 -14.00 12.13 -3.73
N GLU A 318 -14.04 13.17 -4.56
CA GLU A 318 -15.08 13.36 -5.59
C GLU A 318 -15.19 12.13 -6.50
N MET A 319 -14.06 11.65 -7.02
CA MET A 319 -14.01 10.47 -7.88
C MET A 319 -14.38 9.19 -7.13
N ALA A 320 -13.92 9.05 -5.89
CA ALA A 320 -14.24 7.90 -5.03
C ALA A 320 -15.75 7.81 -4.75
N ILE A 321 -16.39 8.93 -4.41
CA ILE A 321 -17.83 9.00 -4.18
C ILE A 321 -18.61 8.66 -5.44
N ALA A 322 -18.22 9.20 -6.61
CA ALA A 322 -18.87 8.93 -7.88
C ALA A 322 -18.80 7.42 -8.22
N SER A 323 -17.63 6.80 -8.04
CA SER A 323 -17.43 5.36 -8.29
C SER A 323 -18.28 4.48 -7.37
N ILE A 324 -18.32 4.77 -6.05
CA ILE A 324 -19.10 4.00 -5.09
C ILE A 324 -20.59 4.12 -5.37
N LYS A 325 -21.09 5.32 -5.70
CA LYS A 325 -22.49 5.54 -6.07
C LYS A 325 -22.92 4.74 -7.31
N ASP A 326 -22.00 4.50 -8.25
CA ASP A 326 -22.20 3.64 -9.42
C ASP A 326 -21.84 2.16 -9.19
N ASN A 327 -21.86 1.71 -7.94
CA ASN A 327 -21.58 0.33 -7.55
C ASN A 327 -20.23 -0.22 -8.05
N THR A 328 -19.20 0.64 -8.14
CA THR A 328 -17.86 0.28 -8.63
C THR A 328 -16.84 0.40 -7.52
N ALA A 329 -16.19 -0.73 -7.18
CA ALA A 329 -15.11 -0.79 -6.19
C ALA A 329 -13.78 -0.28 -6.77
N MET A 330 -12.90 0.22 -5.91
CA MET A 330 -11.63 0.80 -6.32
C MET A 330 -10.46 0.19 -5.55
N TYR A 331 -9.30 0.16 -6.22
CA TYR A 331 -8.03 -0.07 -5.55
C TYR A 331 -7.66 1.18 -4.74
N PHE A 332 -7.38 0.98 -3.46
CA PHE A 332 -7.04 2.01 -2.49
C PHE A 332 -5.79 1.60 -1.72
N SER A 333 -4.88 2.53 -1.43
CA SER A 333 -3.77 2.25 -0.53
C SER A 333 -3.45 3.39 0.44
N CYS A 334 -2.94 3.02 1.61
CA CYS A 334 -2.79 3.91 2.76
C CYS A 334 -1.68 3.42 3.71
N ASP A 335 -1.39 4.21 4.74
CA ASP A 335 -0.57 3.81 5.89
C ASP A 335 -1.44 3.13 6.96
N VAL A 336 -1.82 1.88 6.71
CA VAL A 336 -2.82 1.15 7.51
C VAL A 336 -2.43 0.99 8.99
N GLY A 337 -1.14 1.00 9.31
CA GLY A 337 -0.64 0.82 10.68
C GLY A 337 -0.94 1.98 11.62
N LYS A 338 -1.23 3.16 11.08
CA LYS A 338 -1.42 4.38 11.87
C LYS A 338 -2.82 4.44 12.48
N TYR A 339 -2.88 4.54 13.79
CA TYR A 339 -4.11 4.62 14.57
C TYR A 339 -5.12 3.49 14.28
N LEU A 340 -4.65 2.32 13.87
CA LEU A 340 -5.49 1.14 13.62
C LEU A 340 -5.89 0.45 14.94
N ASN A 341 -7.15 0.46 15.27
CA ASN A 341 -7.70 -0.46 16.27
C ASN A 341 -8.08 -1.79 15.58
N ARG A 342 -7.24 -2.81 15.72
CA ARG A 342 -7.41 -4.11 15.05
C ARG A 342 -8.65 -4.85 15.52
N ASP A 343 -8.98 -4.77 16.82
CA ASP A 343 -10.10 -5.52 17.42
C ASP A 343 -11.44 -4.98 16.95
N LYS A 344 -11.55 -3.67 16.76
CA LYS A 344 -12.78 -3.02 16.26
C LYS A 344 -12.80 -2.91 14.74
N GLY A 345 -11.64 -3.00 14.07
CA GLY A 345 -11.52 -2.76 12.64
C GLY A 345 -11.73 -1.30 12.26
N THR A 346 -11.23 -0.37 13.06
CA THR A 346 -11.38 1.07 12.83
C THR A 346 -10.04 1.75 12.62
N LEU A 347 -10.02 2.66 11.66
CA LEU A 347 -8.94 3.60 11.37
C LEU A 347 -9.46 5.01 11.68
N ASP A 348 -9.01 5.57 12.81
CA ASP A 348 -9.49 6.83 13.35
C ASP A 348 -8.39 7.50 14.16
N LEU A 349 -8.14 8.79 13.94
CA LEU A 349 -7.11 9.56 14.66
C LEU A 349 -7.34 9.55 16.17
N ALA A 350 -8.60 9.42 16.60
CA ALA A 350 -9.00 9.37 17.99
C ALA A 350 -8.94 7.97 18.63
N ASN A 351 -8.51 6.92 17.91
CA ASN A 351 -8.39 5.57 18.48
C ASN A 351 -7.40 5.47 19.64
N PHE A 352 -6.34 6.30 19.62
CA PHE A 352 -5.30 6.29 20.63
C PHE A 352 -4.94 7.69 21.08
N ASP A 353 -4.93 7.93 22.37
CA ASP A 353 -4.52 9.19 23.00
C ASP A 353 -3.09 9.07 23.57
N TYR A 354 -2.10 9.09 22.67
CA TYR A 354 -0.69 9.09 23.05
C TYR A 354 -0.27 10.41 23.71
N GLU A 355 -0.92 11.52 23.33
CA GLU A 355 -0.55 12.84 23.84
C GLU A 355 -0.84 12.95 25.32
N SER A 356 -2.02 12.55 25.78
CA SER A 356 -2.35 12.48 27.22
C SER A 356 -1.49 11.47 27.96
N LEU A 357 -1.25 10.29 27.36
CA LEU A 357 -0.45 9.23 27.99
C LEU A 357 0.98 9.68 28.28
N PHE A 358 1.63 10.33 27.32
CA PHE A 358 3.04 10.75 27.41
C PHE A 358 3.24 12.23 27.71
N ARG A 359 2.17 13.03 27.73
CA ARG A 359 2.19 14.50 27.95
C ARG A 359 3.12 15.20 26.97
N THR A 360 2.99 14.83 25.71
CA THR A 360 3.75 15.40 24.59
C THR A 360 2.82 15.51 23.38
N SER A 361 3.19 16.31 22.39
CA SER A 361 2.44 16.44 21.16
C SER A 361 3.16 15.81 19.98
N PHE A 362 2.41 15.45 18.94
CA PHE A 362 2.90 14.88 17.68
C PHE A 362 2.43 15.72 16.49
N PRO A 363 2.90 16.97 16.34
CA PRO A 363 2.29 17.97 15.46
C PRO A 363 2.64 17.85 13.98
N MET A 364 3.38 16.83 13.55
CA MET A 364 3.78 16.70 12.16
C MET A 364 2.57 16.60 11.21
N SER A 365 2.54 17.49 10.22
CA SER A 365 1.61 17.41 9.10
C SER A 365 1.87 16.17 8.24
N LYS A 366 0.92 15.79 7.37
CA LYS A 366 1.09 14.70 6.39
C LYS A 366 2.36 14.91 5.55
N ARG A 367 2.63 16.15 5.10
CA ARG A 367 3.84 16.50 4.35
C ARG A 367 5.12 16.17 5.13
N GLU A 368 5.18 16.62 6.39
CA GLU A 368 6.36 16.41 7.23
C GLU A 368 6.56 14.93 7.56
N ARG A 369 5.47 14.18 7.81
CA ARG A 369 5.56 12.73 8.03
C ARG A 369 6.12 11.99 6.82
N VAL A 370 5.74 12.35 5.60
CA VAL A 370 6.29 11.75 4.37
C VAL A 370 7.77 12.15 4.21
N GLN A 371 8.13 13.41 4.40
CA GLN A 371 9.49 13.90 4.27
C GLN A 371 10.47 13.27 5.27
N THR A 372 9.97 12.87 6.45
CA THR A 372 10.76 12.26 7.52
C THR A 372 10.65 10.73 7.58
N PHE A 373 10.01 10.10 6.58
CA PHE A 373 9.76 8.66 6.52
C PHE A 373 8.90 8.13 7.68
N ALA A 374 8.19 9.02 8.40
CA ALA A 374 7.28 8.64 9.48
C ALA A 374 5.97 8.05 8.96
N SER A 375 5.62 8.28 7.69
CA SER A 375 4.44 7.73 7.03
C SER A 375 4.69 7.53 5.54
N GLY A 376 4.13 6.46 5.01
CA GLY A 376 4.13 6.10 3.60
C GLY A 376 3.01 5.10 3.30
N SER A 377 2.77 4.79 2.05
CA SER A 377 1.77 3.78 1.69
C SER A 377 2.30 2.39 2.01
N SER A 378 1.66 1.69 2.93
CA SER A 378 2.11 0.38 3.44
C SER A 378 1.15 -0.77 3.15
N HIS A 379 -0.10 -0.48 2.70
CA HIS A 379 -1.09 -1.54 2.50
C HIS A 379 -2.15 -1.13 1.48
N ALA A 380 -2.54 -2.09 0.63
CA ALA A 380 -3.62 -1.92 -0.32
C ALA A 380 -4.88 -2.67 0.13
N MET A 381 -6.05 -2.07 -0.11
CA MET A 381 -7.39 -2.59 0.21
C MET A 381 -8.40 -2.15 -0.83
N THR A 382 -9.56 -2.81 -0.89
CA THR A 382 -10.62 -2.46 -1.84
C THR A 382 -11.57 -1.46 -1.21
N LEU A 383 -11.63 -0.23 -1.72
CA LEU A 383 -12.58 0.80 -1.26
C LEU A 383 -13.98 0.48 -1.77
N ILE A 384 -14.93 0.29 -0.85
CA ILE A 384 -16.25 -0.26 -1.17
C ILE A 384 -17.45 0.53 -0.62
N ALA A 385 -17.27 1.47 0.30
CA ALA A 385 -18.40 2.22 0.82
C ALA A 385 -18.02 3.61 1.30
N VAL A 386 -19.01 4.50 1.32
CA VAL A 386 -18.95 5.84 1.90
C VAL A 386 -20.26 6.17 2.61
N ASP A 387 -20.15 6.84 3.74
CA ASP A 387 -21.28 7.45 4.42
C ASP A 387 -21.22 8.96 4.24
N LEU A 388 -22.29 9.53 3.71
CA LEU A 388 -22.39 10.96 3.39
C LEU A 388 -23.34 11.68 4.34
N THR A 389 -23.05 12.94 4.64
CA THR A 389 -24.01 13.84 5.28
C THR A 389 -25.17 14.19 4.34
N ALA A 390 -26.19 14.87 4.83
CA ALA A 390 -27.29 15.36 4.01
C ALA A 390 -26.82 16.32 2.90
N GLU A 391 -25.74 17.06 3.15
CA GLU A 391 -25.11 17.99 2.22
C GLU A 391 -24.15 17.31 1.23
N GLY A 392 -23.92 15.98 1.39
CA GLY A 392 -23.09 15.18 0.50
C GLY A 392 -21.60 15.12 0.88
N ALA A 393 -21.21 15.65 2.05
CA ALA A 393 -19.83 15.54 2.55
C ALA A 393 -19.57 14.13 3.14
N PRO A 394 -18.40 13.52 2.91
CA PRO A 394 -18.08 12.22 3.49
C PRO A 394 -17.83 12.33 5.00
N ARG A 395 -18.36 11.37 5.76
CA ARG A 395 -18.10 11.19 7.20
C ARG A 395 -17.14 10.05 7.47
N LYS A 396 -17.30 8.95 6.73
CA LYS A 396 -16.50 7.74 6.88
C LYS A 396 -16.55 6.88 5.63
N TRP A 397 -15.59 5.98 5.54
CA TRP A 397 -15.37 5.08 4.42
C TRP A 397 -15.24 3.64 4.90
N MET A 398 -15.46 2.68 4.00
CA MET A 398 -15.21 1.26 4.29
C MET A 398 -14.33 0.66 3.20
N VAL A 399 -13.35 -0.11 3.64
CA VAL A 399 -12.49 -0.91 2.76
C VAL A 399 -12.65 -2.40 3.08
N GLU A 400 -12.73 -3.23 2.04
CA GLU A 400 -12.62 -4.68 2.14
C GLU A 400 -11.13 -5.01 2.22
N ASN A 401 -10.73 -5.70 3.31
CA ASN A 401 -9.35 -6.07 3.55
C ASN A 401 -9.09 -7.54 3.16
N SER A 402 -7.83 -7.92 3.07
CA SER A 402 -7.38 -9.28 2.74
C SER A 402 -6.73 -10.01 3.92
N TRP A 403 -7.24 -9.81 5.14
CA TRP A 403 -6.76 -10.49 6.36
C TRP A 403 -7.71 -11.57 6.88
N GLY A 404 -8.68 -11.97 6.07
CA GLY A 404 -9.70 -12.96 6.42
C GLY A 404 -10.91 -12.35 7.13
N ALA A 405 -12.03 -13.07 7.07
CA ALA A 405 -13.33 -12.59 7.55
C ALA A 405 -13.42 -12.35 9.08
N GLN A 406 -12.49 -12.90 9.84
CA GLN A 406 -12.45 -12.74 11.31
C GLN A 406 -11.68 -11.47 11.74
N SER A 407 -10.96 -10.81 10.82
CA SER A 407 -10.19 -9.61 11.10
C SER A 407 -11.08 -8.36 10.98
N GLY A 408 -10.94 -7.42 11.92
CA GLY A 408 -11.68 -6.17 11.91
C GLY A 408 -13.20 -6.35 11.91
N TYR A 409 -13.92 -5.45 11.22
CA TYR A 409 -15.37 -5.56 11.08
C TYR A 409 -15.74 -6.51 9.94
N LYS A 410 -15.89 -7.80 10.25
CA LYS A 410 -16.27 -8.86 9.27
C LYS A 410 -15.35 -8.87 8.02
N GLY A 411 -14.05 -8.71 8.22
CA GLY A 411 -13.05 -8.66 7.16
C GLY A 411 -12.84 -7.26 6.54
N ASN A 412 -13.54 -6.25 7.03
CA ASN A 412 -13.44 -4.88 6.56
C ASN A 412 -12.81 -3.97 7.61
N LEU A 413 -12.33 -2.80 7.18
CA LEU A 413 -11.97 -1.69 8.06
C LEU A 413 -12.86 -0.49 7.79
N ILE A 414 -13.24 0.21 8.85
CA ILE A 414 -14.01 1.45 8.83
C ILE A 414 -13.04 2.61 9.07
N ILE A 415 -13.07 3.60 8.20
CA ILE A 415 -12.12 4.71 8.16
C ILE A 415 -12.89 6.01 8.38
N THR A 416 -12.53 6.84 9.37
CA THR A 416 -13.07 8.21 9.48
C THR A 416 -12.55 9.10 8.36
N ASP A 417 -13.30 10.14 7.99
CA ASP A 417 -12.86 11.03 6.91
C ASP A 417 -11.60 11.81 7.28
N GLU A 418 -11.43 12.16 8.56
CA GLU A 418 -10.23 12.79 9.10
C GLU A 418 -9.00 11.89 8.93
N TRP A 419 -9.13 10.61 9.27
CA TRP A 419 -8.06 9.64 9.06
C TRP A 419 -7.75 9.45 7.55
N PHE A 420 -8.78 9.39 6.72
CA PHE A 420 -8.63 9.27 5.27
C PHE A 420 -7.79 10.41 4.71
N ASN A 421 -8.00 11.66 5.16
CA ASN A 421 -7.22 12.82 4.76
C ASN A 421 -5.73 12.66 5.07
N GLU A 422 -5.42 12.12 6.24
CA GLU A 422 -4.05 12.08 6.78
C GLU A 422 -3.23 10.88 6.30
N TYR A 423 -3.86 9.73 6.00
CA TYR A 423 -3.13 8.49 5.77
C TYR A 423 -3.50 7.75 4.47
N MET A 424 -4.46 8.23 3.71
CA MET A 424 -4.70 7.77 2.33
C MET A 424 -3.61 8.34 1.41
N PHE A 425 -3.11 7.52 0.48
CA PHE A 425 -2.13 7.96 -0.50
C PHE A 425 -2.56 7.70 -1.93
N ARG A 426 -3.05 6.52 -2.29
CA ARG A 426 -3.29 6.11 -3.68
C ARG A 426 -4.72 5.63 -3.88
N LEU A 427 -5.29 6.02 -5.03
CA LEU A 427 -6.56 5.52 -5.54
C LEU A 427 -6.38 5.18 -7.01
N VAL A 428 -6.96 4.05 -7.42
CA VAL A 428 -7.10 3.70 -8.84
C VAL A 428 -8.58 3.68 -9.17
N VAL A 429 -8.96 4.50 -10.10
CA VAL A 429 -10.37 4.75 -10.45
C VAL A 429 -10.59 4.56 -11.94
N GLU A 430 -11.76 4.06 -12.32
CA GLU A 430 -12.11 3.94 -13.75
C GLU A 430 -12.17 5.32 -14.40
N ARG A 431 -11.66 5.40 -15.61
CA ARG A 431 -11.55 6.63 -16.42
C ARG A 431 -12.87 7.40 -16.52
N LYS A 432 -14.01 6.72 -16.55
CA LYS A 432 -15.34 7.32 -16.65
C LYS A 432 -15.75 8.20 -15.44
N TYR A 433 -15.10 8.00 -14.29
CA TYR A 433 -15.35 8.81 -13.09
C TYR A 433 -14.33 9.95 -12.91
N VAL A 434 -13.36 10.05 -13.80
CA VAL A 434 -12.33 11.09 -13.72
C VAL A 434 -12.79 12.32 -14.50
N PRO A 435 -12.85 13.51 -13.85
CA PRO A 435 -13.19 14.75 -14.52
C PRO A 435 -12.26 15.07 -15.69
N GLU A 436 -12.81 15.69 -16.74
CA GLU A 436 -12.11 16.00 -18.00
C GLU A 436 -10.87 16.88 -17.79
N ASP A 437 -10.90 17.80 -16.85
CA ASP A 437 -9.74 18.64 -16.49
C ASP A 437 -8.58 17.82 -15.92
N ILE A 438 -8.88 16.77 -15.15
CA ILE A 438 -7.87 15.84 -14.64
C ILE A 438 -7.36 14.92 -15.76
N LEU A 439 -8.23 14.40 -16.62
CA LEU A 439 -7.81 13.57 -17.77
C LEU A 439 -6.85 14.32 -18.69
N LYS A 440 -7.06 15.63 -18.90
CA LYS A 440 -6.14 16.48 -19.70
C LYS A 440 -4.74 16.57 -19.11
N MET A 441 -4.58 16.37 -17.80
CA MET A 441 -3.26 16.36 -17.17
C MET A 441 -2.38 15.22 -17.67
N LEU A 442 -2.95 14.08 -18.10
CA LEU A 442 -2.22 12.96 -18.69
C LEU A 442 -1.49 13.29 -19.99
N ASN A 443 -1.84 14.40 -20.65
CA ASN A 443 -1.11 14.90 -21.81
C ASN A 443 0.24 15.57 -21.46
N GLN A 444 0.51 15.79 -20.16
CA GLN A 444 1.80 16.34 -19.72
C GLN A 444 2.88 15.26 -19.84
N LYS A 445 4.12 15.70 -20.10
CA LYS A 445 5.27 14.81 -19.97
C LYS A 445 5.46 14.46 -18.49
N PRO A 446 5.49 13.17 -18.12
CA PRO A 446 5.68 12.77 -16.73
C PRO A 446 7.01 13.27 -16.17
N ILE A 447 7.00 13.63 -14.89
CA ILE A 447 8.20 13.89 -14.11
C ILE A 447 8.72 12.55 -13.59
N MET A 448 9.87 12.10 -14.08
CA MET A 448 10.49 10.84 -13.66
C MET A 448 11.03 10.97 -12.24
N LEU A 449 10.62 10.08 -11.37
CA LEU A 449 11.13 9.90 -10.01
C LEU A 449 12.02 8.66 -9.94
N PRO A 450 13.07 8.67 -9.10
CA PRO A 450 13.95 7.51 -8.99
C PRO A 450 13.26 6.33 -8.30
N ALA A 451 13.74 5.12 -8.57
CA ALA A 451 13.25 3.89 -7.97
C ALA A 451 13.35 3.85 -6.42
N TRP A 452 14.23 4.65 -5.83
CA TRP A 452 14.38 4.81 -4.37
C TRP A 452 13.59 6.01 -3.79
N ASP A 453 12.54 6.43 -4.47
CA ASP A 453 11.66 7.46 -3.94
C ASP A 453 11.02 7.02 -2.61
N PRO A 454 10.96 7.89 -1.59
CA PRO A 454 10.46 7.52 -0.26
C PRO A 454 9.05 6.96 -0.24
N MET A 455 8.20 7.40 -1.16
CA MET A 455 6.81 6.93 -1.27
C MET A 455 6.68 5.58 -1.98
N PHE A 456 7.77 5.06 -2.53
CA PHE A 456 7.83 3.82 -3.30
C PHE A 456 8.95 2.89 -2.83
N ALA A 457 9.53 3.19 -1.66
CA ALA A 457 10.47 2.29 -1.02
C ALA A 457 9.80 0.93 -0.77
N PRO A 458 10.52 -0.20 -0.94
CA PRO A 458 9.99 -1.51 -0.63
C PRO A 458 9.49 -1.58 0.81
N GLU A 459 8.33 -2.17 1.01
CA GLU A 459 7.79 -2.45 2.35
C GLU A 459 8.70 -3.48 3.04
N GLU A 460 9.20 -3.19 4.26
CA GLU A 460 10.00 -4.10 5.08
C GLU A 460 9.18 -5.27 5.67
#